data_54ae2fa39cd65c83d6527b7bf3b060b8
#
_entry.id   54ae2fa39cd65c83d6527b7bf3b060b8
#
_cell.length_a   1.000
_cell.length_b   1.000
_cell.length_c   1.000
_cell.angle_alpha   90.00
_cell.angle_beta   90.00
_cell.angle_gamma   90.00
#
_symmetry.space_group_name_H-M   'P 1'
#
loop_
_entity.id
_entity.type
_entity.pdbx_description
1 polymer ?
#
loop_
_entity_poly.entity_id
_entity_poly.type
_entity_poly.pdbx_seq_one_letter_code
_entity_poly.pdbx_strand_id
1 'polypeptide(L)'
;NGKRILSQYYSVMAYKYNALTSAFIGAVLLAVAPKFIIGSTGVEFQRAAIYVIPLTIWGAVQFPSWVGDNVHLGSNKPYLKSILVFGEQIIRVMLAWILLARFQVTALIIAYFVGLFAKGITAYYVNHKYCYPQKFYAWQSLVAPLLAGAAHFGVLSLMSNFIWKGDQITSVLIFFIGILPSFPLYIFFYGLFGGWDIAMLKELKD
;
A
#
# COMPACT_ATOMS: atom_id res chain seq x y z
N ASN A 1 10.38 -27.72 -14.87
CA ASN A 1 11.07 -26.42 -14.72
C ASN A 1 10.22 -25.22 -15.21
N GLY A 2 9.42 -25.36 -16.30
CA GLY A 2 8.62 -24.24 -16.85
C GLY A 2 7.59 -23.67 -15.87
N LYS A 3 6.88 -24.51 -15.11
CA LYS A 3 5.88 -24.02 -14.11
C LYS A 3 6.51 -23.17 -13.00
N ARG A 4 7.77 -23.44 -12.63
CA ARG A 4 8.48 -22.71 -11.59
C ARG A 4 8.89 -21.31 -12.07
N ILE A 5 9.37 -21.20 -13.31
CA ILE A 5 9.76 -19.93 -13.93
C ILE A 5 8.52 -19.05 -14.08
N LEU A 6 7.42 -19.63 -14.57
CA LEU A 6 6.14 -18.93 -14.74
C LEU A 6 5.60 -18.42 -13.40
N SER A 7 5.66 -19.22 -12.33
CA SER A 7 5.23 -18.79 -10.99
C SER A 7 6.09 -17.65 -10.43
N GLN A 8 7.40 -17.66 -10.67
CA GLN A 8 8.30 -16.58 -10.30
C GLN A 8 7.95 -15.28 -11.03
N TYR A 9 7.72 -15.37 -12.34
CA TYR A 9 7.30 -14.24 -13.17
C TYR A 9 6.01 -13.61 -12.64
N TYR A 10 4.95 -14.41 -12.45
CA TYR A 10 3.68 -13.89 -11.91
C TYR A 10 3.81 -13.28 -10.52
N SER A 11 4.66 -13.84 -9.66
CA SER A 11 4.89 -13.27 -8.33
C SER A 11 5.55 -11.89 -8.42
N VAL A 12 6.57 -11.73 -9.27
CA VAL A 12 7.23 -10.43 -9.49
C VAL A 12 6.24 -9.40 -10.04
N MET A 13 5.44 -9.79 -11.03
CA MET A 13 4.40 -8.93 -11.59
C MET A 13 3.36 -8.55 -10.54
N ALA A 14 2.92 -9.50 -9.72
CA ALA A 14 1.97 -9.24 -8.65
C ALA A 14 2.52 -8.21 -7.64
N TYR A 15 3.77 -8.33 -7.21
CA TYR A 15 4.40 -7.34 -6.34
C TYR A 15 4.41 -5.96 -6.99
N LYS A 16 4.84 -5.88 -8.25
CA LYS A 16 4.99 -4.62 -8.98
C LYS A 16 3.64 -3.91 -9.18
N TYR A 17 2.64 -4.62 -9.70
CA TYR A 17 1.33 -4.03 -9.97
C TYR A 17 0.56 -3.68 -8.68
N ASN A 18 0.65 -4.52 -7.64
CA ASN A 18 0.03 -4.18 -6.36
C ASN A 18 0.71 -2.97 -5.72
N ALA A 19 2.04 -2.86 -5.77
CA ALA A 19 2.75 -1.69 -5.27
C ALA A 19 2.35 -0.41 -6.02
N LEU A 20 2.31 -0.49 -7.37
CA LEU A 20 1.90 0.61 -8.23
C LEU A 20 0.49 1.11 -7.85
N THR A 21 -0.47 0.20 -7.80
CA THR A 21 -1.86 0.52 -7.50
C THR A 21 -2.04 1.03 -6.07
N SER A 22 -1.41 0.37 -5.10
CA SER A 22 -1.51 0.73 -3.68
C SER A 22 -0.88 2.09 -3.41
N ALA A 23 0.25 2.42 -4.03
CA ALA A 23 0.90 3.72 -3.87
C ALA A 23 0.08 4.86 -4.51
N PHE A 24 -0.53 4.63 -5.68
CA PHE A 24 -1.45 5.58 -6.30
C PHE A 24 -2.66 5.85 -5.41
N ILE A 25 -3.38 4.80 -5.00
CA ILE A 25 -4.56 4.91 -4.14
C ILE A 25 -4.18 5.55 -2.80
N GLY A 26 -3.05 5.16 -2.22
CA GLY A 26 -2.52 5.74 -0.99
C GLY A 26 -2.27 7.24 -1.12
N ALA A 27 -1.65 7.69 -2.19
CA ALA A 27 -1.41 9.12 -2.46
C ALA A 27 -2.73 9.92 -2.57
N VAL A 28 -3.70 9.38 -3.29
CA VAL A 28 -5.03 9.99 -3.42
C VAL A 28 -5.73 10.08 -2.07
N LEU A 29 -5.79 8.98 -1.32
CA LEU A 29 -6.45 8.95 -0.01
C LEU A 29 -5.76 9.87 1.00
N LEU A 30 -4.44 9.94 1.03
CA LEU A 30 -3.71 10.87 1.90
C LEU A 30 -4.03 12.34 1.59
N ALA A 31 -4.22 12.67 0.33
CA ALA A 31 -4.55 14.03 -0.07
C ALA A 31 -6.01 14.42 0.25
N VAL A 32 -6.95 13.46 0.14
CA VAL A 32 -8.40 13.72 0.19
C VAL A 32 -9.01 13.39 1.54
N ALA A 33 -8.69 12.21 2.12
CA ALA A 33 -9.46 11.67 3.23
C ALA A 33 -9.48 12.55 4.49
N PRO A 34 -8.38 13.19 4.92
CA PRO A 34 -8.43 14.09 6.08
C PRO A 34 -9.38 15.27 5.87
N LYS A 35 -9.34 15.87 4.69
CA LYS A 35 -10.19 17.02 4.34
C LYS A 35 -11.65 16.59 4.19
N PHE A 36 -11.89 15.45 3.57
CA PHE A 36 -13.22 14.87 3.42
C PHE A 36 -13.89 14.60 4.77
N ILE A 37 -13.15 14.03 5.73
CA ILE A 37 -13.69 13.77 7.08
C ILE A 37 -14.06 15.08 7.75
N ILE A 38 -13.17 16.08 7.77
CA ILE A 38 -13.46 17.36 8.41
C ILE A 38 -14.65 18.06 7.72
N GLY A 39 -14.70 18.05 6.39
CA GLY A 39 -15.77 18.71 5.62
C GLY A 39 -17.13 18.02 5.74
N SER A 40 -17.16 16.69 5.93
CA SER A 40 -18.42 15.93 6.02
C SER A 40 -18.96 15.78 7.45
N THR A 41 -18.07 15.74 8.44
CA THR A 41 -18.47 15.45 9.83
C THR A 41 -18.27 16.61 10.79
N GLY A 42 -17.51 17.63 10.40
CA GLY A 42 -17.24 18.82 11.21
C GLY A 42 -15.85 18.85 11.84
N VAL A 43 -15.47 20.00 12.36
CA VAL A 43 -14.13 20.28 12.93
C VAL A 43 -13.85 19.44 14.20
N GLU A 44 -14.87 19.01 14.90
CA GLU A 44 -14.78 18.14 16.06
C GLU A 44 -14.13 16.80 15.75
N PHE A 45 -14.20 16.33 14.50
CA PHE A 45 -13.57 15.10 14.03
C PHE A 45 -12.13 15.26 13.53
N GLN A 46 -11.50 16.43 13.74
CA GLN A 46 -10.12 16.67 13.29
C GLN A 46 -9.12 15.63 13.83
N ARG A 47 -9.32 15.15 15.07
CA ARG A 47 -8.46 14.07 15.63
C ARG A 47 -8.62 12.76 14.86
N ALA A 48 -9.83 12.42 14.44
CA ALA A 48 -10.07 11.23 13.62
C ALA A 48 -9.40 11.36 12.24
N ALA A 49 -9.47 12.54 11.63
CA ALA A 49 -8.81 12.83 10.37
C ALA A 49 -7.29 12.64 10.43
N ILE A 50 -6.64 12.98 11.54
CA ILE A 50 -5.20 12.74 11.75
C ILE A 50 -4.88 11.23 11.76
N TYR A 51 -5.73 10.39 12.36
CA TYR A 51 -5.50 8.94 12.41
C TYR A 51 -5.72 8.24 11.06
N VAL A 52 -6.45 8.86 10.13
CA VAL A 52 -6.60 8.31 8.76
C VAL A 52 -5.26 8.29 8.02
N ILE A 53 -4.37 9.23 8.28
CA ILE A 53 -3.06 9.30 7.61
C ILE A 53 -2.25 8.00 7.81
N PRO A 54 -1.92 7.57 9.04
CA PRO A 54 -1.18 6.32 9.24
C PRO A 54 -1.95 5.08 8.76
N LEU A 55 -3.26 5.05 8.88
CA LEU A 55 -4.06 3.94 8.38
C LEU A 55 -4.03 3.84 6.85
N THR A 56 -4.02 4.96 6.16
CA THR A 56 -3.87 4.99 4.69
C THR A 56 -2.46 4.53 4.27
N ILE A 57 -1.41 4.97 4.97
CA ILE A 57 -0.04 4.51 4.72
C ILE A 57 0.04 3.00 4.95
N TRP A 58 -0.54 2.50 6.06
CA TRP A 58 -0.62 1.07 6.32
C TRP A 58 -1.31 0.32 5.17
N GLY A 59 -2.46 0.80 4.68
CA GLY A 59 -3.17 0.23 3.54
C GLY A 59 -2.30 0.19 2.27
N ALA A 60 -1.55 1.27 2.02
CA ALA A 60 -0.69 1.36 0.84
C ALA A 60 0.52 0.41 0.89
N VAL A 61 1.04 0.08 2.08
CA VAL A 61 2.24 -0.78 2.23
C VAL A 61 1.94 -2.25 2.54
N GLN A 62 0.67 -2.65 2.63
CA GLN A 62 0.31 -4.04 2.97
C GLN A 62 0.36 -5.02 1.80
N PHE A 63 0.58 -4.56 0.56
CA PHE A 63 0.59 -5.41 -0.63
C PHE A 63 1.57 -6.61 -0.58
N PRO A 64 2.76 -6.55 0.08
CA PRO A 64 3.63 -7.71 0.17
C PRO A 64 2.99 -8.86 0.94
N SER A 65 2.20 -8.54 1.97
CA SER A 65 1.44 -9.54 2.72
C SER A 65 0.38 -10.21 1.85
N TRP A 66 -0.37 -9.44 1.05
CA TRP A 66 -1.38 -9.99 0.14
C TRP A 66 -0.80 -10.87 -0.96
N VAL A 67 0.30 -10.44 -1.57
CA VAL A 67 0.98 -11.26 -2.58
C VAL A 67 1.49 -12.57 -1.95
N GLY A 68 2.07 -12.49 -0.75
CA GLY A 68 2.50 -13.67 0.00
C GLY A 68 1.36 -14.66 0.25
N ASP A 69 0.21 -14.17 0.70
CA ASP A 69 -0.98 -14.99 0.95
C ASP A 69 -1.46 -15.72 -0.33
N ASN A 70 -1.44 -15.04 -1.47
CA ASN A 70 -1.83 -15.63 -2.76
C ASN A 70 -0.83 -16.69 -3.24
N VAL A 71 0.45 -16.49 -2.98
CA VAL A 71 1.49 -17.51 -3.29
C VAL A 71 1.28 -18.79 -2.48
N HIS A 72 0.90 -18.68 -1.20
CA HIS A 72 0.58 -19.85 -0.37
C HIS A 72 -0.62 -20.63 -0.92
N LEU A 73 -1.67 -19.92 -1.33
CA LEU A 73 -2.87 -20.53 -1.92
C LEU A 73 -2.54 -21.20 -3.26
N GLY A 74 -1.84 -20.50 -4.15
CA GLY A 74 -1.42 -21.03 -5.46
C GLY A 74 -0.44 -22.18 -5.38
N SER A 75 0.30 -22.32 -4.28
CA SER A 75 1.21 -23.44 -4.02
C SER A 75 0.53 -24.66 -3.36
N ASN A 76 -0.80 -24.62 -3.21
CA ASN A 76 -1.58 -25.63 -2.49
C ASN A 76 -1.13 -25.84 -1.02
N LYS A 77 -0.72 -24.75 -0.37
CA LYS A 77 -0.28 -24.74 1.04
C LYS A 77 -1.05 -23.69 1.86
N PRO A 78 -2.39 -23.74 1.89
CA PRO A 78 -3.22 -22.74 2.56
C PRO A 78 -2.95 -22.66 4.07
N TYR A 79 -2.48 -23.75 4.68
CA TYR A 79 -2.12 -23.78 6.10
C TYR A 79 -1.02 -22.78 6.46
N LEU A 80 -0.06 -22.51 5.55
CA LEU A 80 0.99 -21.50 5.77
C LEU A 80 0.38 -20.10 5.91
N LYS A 81 -0.61 -19.76 5.07
CA LYS A 81 -1.35 -18.51 5.20
C LYS A 81 -2.01 -18.41 6.57
N SER A 82 -2.70 -19.47 7.01
CA SER A 82 -3.41 -19.48 8.30
C SER A 82 -2.44 -19.27 9.47
N ILE A 83 -1.29 -19.96 9.46
CA ILE A 83 -0.24 -19.82 10.50
C ILE A 83 0.28 -18.38 10.54
N LEU A 84 0.59 -17.78 9.37
CA LEU A 84 1.12 -16.43 9.30
C LEU A 84 0.09 -15.37 9.73
N VAL A 85 -1.17 -15.52 9.33
CA VAL A 85 -2.25 -14.63 9.76
C VAL A 85 -2.47 -14.75 11.27
N PHE A 86 -2.47 -15.96 11.82
CA PHE A 86 -2.61 -16.16 13.25
C PHE A 86 -1.44 -15.54 14.04
N GLY A 87 -0.22 -15.76 13.59
CA GLY A 87 0.99 -15.15 14.16
C GLY A 87 0.93 -13.61 14.13
N GLU A 88 0.49 -13.04 13.01
CA GLU A 88 0.27 -11.60 12.87
C GLU A 88 -0.73 -11.08 13.92
N GLN A 89 -1.87 -11.77 14.13
CA GLN A 89 -2.87 -11.35 15.10
C GLN A 89 -2.35 -11.45 16.53
N ILE A 90 -1.59 -12.50 16.87
CA ILE A 90 -0.93 -12.61 18.18
C ILE A 90 -0.02 -11.40 18.44
N ILE A 91 0.85 -11.06 17.47
CA ILE A 91 1.75 -9.92 17.60
C ILE A 91 0.95 -8.63 17.80
N ARG A 92 -0.11 -8.41 17.03
CA ARG A 92 -0.97 -7.22 17.16
C ARG A 92 -1.62 -7.12 18.52
N VAL A 93 -2.22 -8.20 19.01
CA VAL A 93 -2.91 -8.21 20.31
C VAL A 93 -1.92 -7.99 21.45
N MET A 94 -0.78 -8.69 21.43
CA MET A 94 0.26 -8.53 22.48
C MET A 94 0.81 -7.10 22.51
N LEU A 95 1.17 -6.54 21.35
CA LEU A 95 1.69 -5.18 21.29
C LEU A 95 0.62 -4.14 21.68
N ALA A 96 -0.60 -4.31 21.19
CA ALA A 96 -1.70 -3.44 21.59
C ALA A 96 -1.88 -3.45 23.12
N TRP A 97 -1.92 -4.62 23.74
CA TRP A 97 -2.06 -4.74 25.20
C TRP A 97 -0.92 -4.02 25.94
N ILE A 98 0.32 -4.28 25.57
CA ILE A 98 1.49 -3.69 26.25
C ILE A 98 1.52 -2.16 26.09
N LEU A 99 1.16 -1.65 24.91
CA LEU A 99 1.31 -0.24 24.58
C LEU A 99 0.06 0.60 24.86
N LEU A 100 -1.13 -0.01 24.99
CA LEU A 100 -2.41 0.69 25.06
C LEU A 100 -2.46 1.68 26.26
N ALA A 101 -1.98 1.27 27.42
CA ALA A 101 -1.98 2.11 28.62
C ALA A 101 -1.17 3.40 28.46
N ARG A 102 -0.12 3.38 27.61
CA ARG A 102 0.77 4.52 27.41
C ARG A 102 0.45 5.35 26.18
N PHE A 103 0.07 4.69 25.09
CA PHE A 103 -0.07 5.33 23.77
C PHE A 103 -1.50 5.38 23.24
N GLN A 104 -2.48 4.84 24.00
CA GLN A 104 -3.89 4.84 23.63
C GLN A 104 -4.13 4.38 22.18
N VAL A 105 -4.86 5.15 21.36
CA VAL A 105 -5.16 4.80 19.95
C VAL A 105 -3.90 4.60 19.10
N THR A 106 -2.82 5.35 19.38
CA THR A 106 -1.55 5.20 18.66
C THR A 106 -0.94 3.81 18.86
N ALA A 107 -1.18 3.17 20.02
CA ALA A 107 -0.74 1.79 20.28
C ALA A 107 -1.29 0.80 19.24
N LEU A 108 -2.56 0.95 18.86
CA LEU A 108 -3.20 0.11 17.85
C LEU A 108 -2.52 0.29 16.49
N ILE A 109 -2.24 1.53 16.11
CA ILE A 109 -1.55 1.84 14.85
C ILE A 109 -0.17 1.20 14.82
N ILE A 110 0.62 1.35 15.88
CA ILE A 110 1.94 0.73 16.00
C ILE A 110 1.83 -0.81 15.90
N ALA A 111 0.90 -1.41 16.63
CA ALA A 111 0.67 -2.86 16.61
C ALA A 111 0.31 -3.36 15.20
N TYR A 112 -0.52 -2.61 14.46
CA TYR A 112 -0.88 -2.92 13.08
C TYR A 112 0.32 -2.88 12.13
N PHE A 113 1.16 -1.85 12.22
CA PHE A 113 2.36 -1.75 11.39
C PHE A 113 3.37 -2.86 11.69
N VAL A 114 3.68 -3.08 12.98
CA VAL A 114 4.63 -4.12 13.38
C VAL A 114 4.14 -5.51 12.97
N GLY A 115 2.86 -5.82 13.18
CA GLY A 115 2.26 -7.09 12.75
C GLY A 115 2.36 -7.27 11.24
N LEU A 116 2.05 -6.23 10.46
CA LEU A 116 2.14 -6.25 9.00
C LEU A 116 3.56 -6.53 8.50
N PHE A 117 4.55 -5.79 9.02
CA PHE A 117 5.94 -5.97 8.61
C PHE A 117 6.47 -7.34 9.02
N ALA A 118 6.18 -7.79 10.23
CA ALA A 118 6.54 -9.13 10.69
C ALA A 118 5.96 -10.22 9.78
N LYS A 119 4.67 -10.13 9.45
CA LYS A 119 4.03 -11.07 8.52
C LYS A 119 4.64 -10.97 7.12
N GLY A 120 4.81 -9.76 6.58
CA GLY A 120 5.35 -9.55 5.23
C GLY A 120 6.74 -10.16 5.04
N ILE A 121 7.65 -9.89 5.98
CA ILE A 121 9.01 -10.44 5.97
C ILE A 121 8.97 -11.97 6.12
N THR A 122 8.19 -12.48 7.07
CA THR A 122 8.08 -13.93 7.31
C THR A 122 7.44 -14.63 6.10
N ALA A 123 6.39 -14.04 5.51
CA ALA A 123 5.74 -14.58 4.31
C ALA A 123 6.71 -14.67 3.14
N TYR A 124 7.52 -13.63 2.89
CA TYR A 124 8.53 -13.65 1.84
C TYR A 124 9.53 -14.82 2.05
N TYR A 125 10.04 -14.96 3.28
CA TYR A 125 11.00 -16.02 3.63
C TYR A 125 10.40 -17.42 3.50
N VAL A 126 9.20 -17.62 4.03
CA VAL A 126 8.46 -18.89 3.96
C VAL A 126 8.13 -19.25 2.51
N ASN A 127 7.72 -18.28 1.70
CA ASN A 127 7.45 -18.47 0.29
C ASN A 127 8.71 -18.91 -0.46
N HIS A 128 9.83 -18.22 -0.23
CA HIS A 128 11.09 -18.55 -0.87
C HIS A 128 11.56 -19.98 -0.55
N LYS A 129 11.39 -20.40 0.71
CA LYS A 129 11.86 -21.71 1.20
C LYS A 129 10.91 -22.86 0.87
N TYR A 130 9.60 -22.66 1.05
CA TYR A 130 8.62 -23.77 1.03
C TYR A 130 7.71 -23.79 -0.19
N CYS A 131 7.56 -22.68 -0.90
CA CYS A 131 6.73 -22.62 -2.09
C CYS A 131 7.59 -22.53 -3.35
N TYR A 132 7.95 -21.30 -3.72
CA TYR A 132 8.79 -21.04 -4.89
C TYR A 132 9.85 -20.01 -4.54
N PRO A 133 11.13 -20.19 -5.00
CA PRO A 133 12.13 -19.16 -4.86
C PRO A 133 11.64 -17.87 -5.52
N GLN A 134 11.47 -16.84 -4.73
CA GLN A 134 10.97 -15.54 -5.22
C GLN A 134 12.12 -14.62 -5.58
N LYS A 135 11.97 -13.90 -6.68
CA LYS A 135 12.81 -12.74 -7.00
C LYS A 135 12.03 -11.50 -6.59
N PHE A 136 12.65 -10.64 -5.82
CA PHE A 136 12.08 -9.37 -5.42
C PHE A 136 13.00 -8.23 -5.86
N TYR A 137 12.53 -7.44 -6.78
CA TYR A 137 13.23 -6.24 -7.23
C TYR A 137 12.79 -5.07 -6.39
N ALA A 138 13.47 -4.85 -5.25
CA ALA A 138 13.08 -3.86 -4.24
C ALA A 138 12.86 -2.46 -4.83
N TRP A 139 13.72 -2.05 -5.76
CA TRP A 139 13.59 -0.74 -6.38
C TRP A 139 12.29 -0.60 -7.17
N GLN A 140 12.06 -1.48 -8.13
CA GLN A 140 10.90 -1.40 -9.01
C GLN A 140 9.58 -1.79 -8.36
N SER A 141 9.63 -2.73 -7.40
CA SER A 141 8.43 -3.25 -6.74
C SER A 141 8.06 -2.54 -5.45
N LEU A 142 8.93 -1.68 -4.91
CA LEU A 142 8.67 -0.97 -3.65
C LEU A 142 9.07 0.50 -3.74
N VAL A 143 10.35 0.79 -4.00
CA VAL A 143 10.90 2.15 -3.87
C VAL A 143 10.31 3.09 -4.92
N ALA A 144 10.37 2.73 -6.22
CA ALA A 144 9.87 3.58 -7.30
C ALA A 144 8.36 3.88 -7.20
N PRO A 145 7.46 2.90 -6.91
CA PRO A 145 6.04 3.19 -6.67
C PRO A 145 5.80 4.12 -5.48
N LEU A 146 6.53 3.94 -4.37
CA LEU A 146 6.37 4.77 -3.19
C LEU A 146 6.88 6.20 -3.42
N LEU A 147 8.01 6.39 -4.11
CA LEU A 147 8.51 7.71 -4.48
C LEU A 147 7.56 8.41 -5.46
N ALA A 148 7.02 7.68 -6.43
CA ALA A 148 6.01 8.21 -7.34
C ALA A 148 4.74 8.59 -6.59
N GLY A 149 4.29 7.77 -5.63
CA GLY A 149 3.17 8.06 -4.75
C GLY A 149 3.40 9.30 -3.89
N ALA A 150 4.59 9.46 -3.33
CA ALA A 150 4.95 10.64 -2.53
C ALA A 150 4.97 11.94 -3.38
N ALA A 151 5.57 11.88 -4.58
CA ALA A 151 5.55 13.01 -5.51
C ALA A 151 4.13 13.36 -5.96
N HIS A 152 3.33 12.34 -6.28
CA HIS A 152 1.94 12.49 -6.67
C HIS A 152 1.09 13.10 -5.52
N PHE A 153 1.27 12.61 -4.30
CA PHE A 153 0.64 13.19 -3.10
C PHE A 153 0.99 14.67 -2.95
N GLY A 154 2.25 15.06 -3.17
CA GLY A 154 2.68 16.46 -3.14
C GLY A 154 1.90 17.32 -4.12
N VAL A 155 1.76 16.87 -5.37
CA VAL A 155 0.98 17.57 -6.40
C VAL A 155 -0.51 17.66 -6.03
N LEU A 156 -1.11 16.53 -5.61
CA LEU A 156 -2.52 16.53 -5.19
C LEU A 156 -2.77 17.42 -3.97
N SER A 157 -1.83 17.46 -3.03
CA SER A 157 -1.92 18.34 -1.85
C SER A 157 -1.87 19.81 -2.24
N LEU A 158 -1.00 20.19 -3.17
CA LEU A 158 -0.95 21.55 -3.71
C LEU A 158 -2.26 21.89 -4.44
N MET A 159 -2.71 21.03 -5.36
CA MET A 159 -3.99 21.24 -6.06
C MET A 159 -5.16 21.38 -5.09
N SER A 160 -5.21 20.52 -4.06
CA SER A 160 -6.29 20.56 -3.09
C SER A 160 -6.33 21.89 -2.29
N ASN A 161 -5.18 22.52 -2.05
CA ASN A 161 -5.13 23.83 -1.38
C ASN A 161 -5.68 24.97 -2.24
N PHE A 162 -5.61 24.85 -3.57
CA PHE A 162 -6.22 25.83 -4.49
C PHE A 162 -7.71 25.59 -4.69
N ILE A 163 -8.15 24.34 -4.75
CA ILE A 163 -9.53 23.96 -5.09
C ILE A 163 -10.42 23.93 -3.85
N TRP A 164 -9.88 23.51 -2.71
CA TRP A 164 -10.65 23.37 -1.47
C TRP A 164 -10.82 24.71 -0.76
N LYS A 165 -12.02 25.26 -0.83
CA LYS A 165 -12.39 26.53 -0.17
C LYS A 165 -13.35 26.31 1.02
N GLY A 166 -13.02 25.41 1.94
CA GLY A 166 -13.83 25.13 3.13
C GLY A 166 -14.75 23.91 2.99
N ASP A 167 -15.81 23.86 3.81
CA ASP A 167 -16.65 22.66 4.05
C ASP A 167 -17.64 22.31 2.91
N GLN A 168 -17.40 22.76 1.69
CA GLN A 168 -18.33 22.54 0.59
C GLN A 168 -18.10 21.17 -0.06
N ILE A 169 -19.12 20.31 -0.03
CA ILE A 169 -19.20 19.04 -0.75
C ILE A 169 -18.83 19.20 -2.24
N THR A 170 -19.21 20.32 -2.84
CA THR A 170 -18.86 20.68 -4.23
C THR A 170 -17.35 20.70 -4.47
N SER A 171 -16.56 21.23 -3.54
CA SER A 171 -15.09 21.24 -3.65
C SER A 171 -14.51 19.84 -3.62
N VAL A 172 -15.10 18.93 -2.85
CA VAL A 172 -14.73 17.49 -2.82
C VAL A 172 -15.00 16.86 -4.17
N LEU A 173 -16.19 17.07 -4.73
CA LEU A 173 -16.58 16.50 -6.02
C LEU A 173 -15.68 16.99 -7.15
N ILE A 174 -15.39 18.29 -7.20
CA ILE A 174 -14.46 18.87 -8.19
C ILE A 174 -13.07 18.28 -8.05
N PHE A 175 -12.61 18.08 -6.81
CA PHE A 175 -11.31 17.45 -6.56
C PHE A 175 -11.29 15.99 -7.02
N PHE A 176 -12.34 15.21 -6.76
CA PHE A 176 -12.47 13.84 -7.25
C PHE A 176 -12.45 13.76 -8.78
N ILE A 177 -13.11 14.65 -9.48
CA ILE A 177 -13.05 14.73 -10.95
C ILE A 177 -11.62 15.05 -11.41
N GLY A 178 -10.88 15.91 -10.69
CA GLY A 178 -9.49 16.25 -10.97
C GLY A 178 -8.50 15.11 -10.72
N ILE A 179 -8.86 14.10 -9.91
CA ILE A 179 -8.02 12.93 -9.64
C ILE A 179 -7.90 12.00 -10.86
N LEU A 180 -8.96 11.85 -11.64
CA LEU A 180 -8.94 10.95 -12.81
C LEU A 180 -7.82 11.30 -13.80
N PRO A 181 -7.62 12.55 -14.24
CA PRO A 181 -6.50 12.93 -15.10
C PRO A 181 -5.15 12.92 -14.39
N SER A 182 -5.09 12.74 -13.07
CA SER A 182 -3.84 12.69 -12.32
C SER A 182 -3.13 11.34 -12.42
N PHE A 183 -3.81 10.27 -12.85
CA PHE A 183 -3.20 8.95 -13.03
C PHE A 183 -2.05 8.95 -14.06
N PRO A 184 -2.16 9.55 -15.25
CA PRO A 184 -1.03 9.72 -16.17
C PRO A 184 0.17 10.42 -15.55
N LEU A 185 -0.06 11.43 -14.70
CA LEU A 185 1.00 12.13 -13.98
C LEU A 185 1.72 11.20 -12.98
N TYR A 186 0.97 10.37 -12.27
CA TYR A 186 1.55 9.36 -11.39
C TYR A 186 2.41 8.35 -12.18
N ILE A 187 1.93 7.89 -13.32
CA ILE A 187 2.67 6.99 -14.22
C ILE A 187 3.95 7.65 -14.74
N PHE A 188 3.90 8.94 -15.04
CA PHE A 188 5.09 9.73 -15.41
C PHE A 188 6.12 9.75 -14.27
N PHE A 189 5.72 10.05 -13.04
CA PHE A 189 6.62 9.99 -11.88
C PHE A 189 7.19 8.58 -11.67
N TYR A 190 6.37 7.55 -11.83
CA TYR A 190 6.85 6.17 -11.72
C TYR A 190 7.96 5.88 -12.74
N GLY A 191 7.80 6.35 -13.98
CA GLY A 191 8.82 6.26 -15.02
C GLY A 191 10.08 7.03 -14.66
N LEU A 192 9.94 8.26 -14.19
CA LEU A 192 11.04 9.14 -13.80
C LEU A 192 11.90 8.54 -12.68
N PHE A 193 11.29 7.82 -11.74
CA PHE A 193 11.99 7.11 -10.68
C PHE A 193 12.49 5.72 -11.09
N GLY A 194 12.52 5.40 -12.40
CA GLY A 194 13.07 4.14 -12.92
C GLY A 194 12.20 2.92 -12.62
N GLY A 195 10.88 3.11 -12.46
CA GLY A 195 9.92 2.03 -12.28
C GLY A 195 9.69 1.20 -13.55
N TRP A 196 9.97 1.76 -14.73
CA TRP A 196 9.89 1.05 -16.00
C TRP A 196 11.16 0.25 -16.25
N ASP A 197 10.99 -1.03 -16.56
CA ASP A 197 12.05 -1.87 -17.06
C ASP A 197 11.88 -2.04 -18.57
N ILE A 198 12.91 -1.66 -19.34
CA ILE A 198 12.90 -1.78 -20.82
C ILE A 198 12.75 -3.25 -21.22
N ALA A 199 13.30 -4.18 -20.45
CA ALA A 199 13.13 -5.62 -20.68
C ALA A 199 11.66 -6.04 -20.56
N MET A 200 10.94 -5.48 -19.58
CA MET A 200 9.53 -5.74 -19.36
C MET A 200 8.62 -5.17 -20.46
N LEU A 201 8.97 -4.02 -21.03
CA LEU A 201 8.25 -3.44 -22.16
C LEU A 201 8.43 -4.26 -23.45
N LYS A 202 9.55 -4.97 -23.59
CA LYS A 202 9.77 -5.91 -24.69
C LYS A 202 8.97 -7.20 -24.52
N GLU A 203 8.87 -7.73 -23.28
CA GLU A 203 8.08 -8.93 -22.98
C GLU A 203 6.56 -8.71 -23.12
N LEU A 204 6.07 -7.46 -22.99
CA LEU A 204 4.67 -7.12 -23.24
C LEU A 204 4.33 -7.00 -24.72
N LYS A 205 5.34 -6.98 -25.61
CA LYS A 205 5.17 -6.82 -27.04
C LYS A 205 5.16 -8.17 -27.80
N ASP A 206 5.65 -9.21 -27.18
CA ASP A 206 5.68 -10.61 -27.65
C ASP A 206 4.52 -11.40 -26.99
#